data_41ba3af3440eaa119d9f74e08e0f1087
#
_entry.id   41ba3af3440eaa119d9f74e08e0f1087
#
_cell.length_a   1.000
_cell.length_b   1.000
_cell.length_c   1.000
_cell.angle_alpha   90.00
_cell.angle_beta   90.00
_cell.angle_gamma   90.00
#
_symmetry.space_group_name_H-M   'P 1'
#
loop_
_entity.id
_entity.type
_entity.pdbx_description
1 polymer ?
#
loop_
_entity_poly.entity_id
_entity_poly.type
_entity_poly.pdbx_seq_one_letter_code
_entity_poly.pdbx_strand_id
1 'polypeptide(L)'
;FTATPLQPGRYEPEGLYLSAPFQGSQVITQLFGENPDFYRQFVYSGVALRGHNGIDFGTATGTNVLATDQGEVIYVGFEAGGFGLYVKLQHRWGESLVAHMGRADVTTGQRVSRGQILGISDNSGGSMGPHLHFGIRIFPYARDDGWGGFVDPMPFMDPADIVLPRYA
;
A
#
# COMPACT_ATOMS: atom_id res chain seq x y z
N PHE A 1 -15.17 14.12 2.21
CA PHE A 1 -14.42 13.73 1.01
C PHE A 1 -15.14 12.59 0.28
N THR A 2 -15.22 12.67 -1.03
CA THR A 2 -15.78 11.60 -1.87
C THR A 2 -14.63 10.84 -2.55
N ALA A 3 -14.54 9.54 -2.30
CA ALA A 3 -13.49 8.69 -2.86
C ALA A 3 -13.86 8.25 -4.30
N THR A 4 -13.79 9.18 -5.24
CA THR A 4 -14.06 8.92 -6.64
C THR A 4 -12.76 8.68 -7.39
N PRO A 5 -12.63 7.60 -8.16
CA PRO A 5 -11.45 7.38 -9.00
C PRO A 5 -11.29 8.51 -10.03
N LEU A 6 -10.07 8.97 -10.21
CA LEU A 6 -9.73 10.00 -11.19
C LEU A 6 -8.90 9.42 -12.32
N GLN A 7 -9.00 10.02 -13.49
CA GLN A 7 -8.10 9.73 -14.59
C GLN A 7 -6.67 10.17 -14.26
N PRO A 8 -5.64 9.52 -14.82
CA PRO A 8 -4.26 9.93 -14.64
C PRO A 8 -4.06 11.42 -14.95
N GLY A 9 -3.29 12.09 -14.10
CA GLY A 9 -3.03 13.52 -14.23
C GLY A 9 -4.12 14.43 -13.67
N ARG A 10 -5.23 13.89 -13.18
CA ARG A 10 -6.25 14.64 -12.47
C ARG A 10 -6.08 14.47 -10.96
N TYR A 11 -6.36 15.54 -10.24
CA TYR A 11 -6.11 15.60 -8.80
C TYR A 11 -7.28 16.22 -8.06
N GLU A 12 -7.21 16.16 -6.75
CA GLU A 12 -8.17 16.80 -5.86
C GLU A 12 -8.47 18.26 -6.23
N PRO A 13 -9.68 18.75 -5.97
CA PRO A 13 -10.72 18.15 -5.14
C PRO A 13 -11.67 17.18 -5.85
N GLU A 14 -11.43 16.85 -7.10
CA GLU A 14 -12.35 16.06 -7.93
C GLU A 14 -12.45 14.59 -7.52
N GLY A 15 -11.55 14.10 -6.67
CA GLY A 15 -11.55 12.72 -6.19
C GLY A 15 -10.16 12.25 -5.80
N LEU A 16 -9.89 10.95 -5.96
CA LEU A 16 -8.65 10.31 -5.56
C LEU A 16 -7.93 9.70 -6.75
N TYR A 17 -6.67 10.07 -6.92
CA TYR A 17 -5.72 9.42 -7.82
C TYR A 17 -4.49 8.99 -7.04
N LEU A 18 -4.08 7.74 -7.20
CA LEU A 18 -2.89 7.16 -6.57
C LEU A 18 -1.79 6.98 -7.61
N SER A 19 -0.68 7.68 -7.45
CA SER A 19 0.53 7.38 -8.21
C SER A 19 1.09 6.03 -7.76
N ALA A 20 1.73 5.30 -8.69
CA ALA A 20 2.35 4.03 -8.35
C ALA A 20 3.37 4.22 -7.21
N PRO A 21 3.37 3.32 -6.20
CA PRO A 21 4.33 3.40 -5.09
C PRO A 21 5.71 2.86 -5.47
N PHE A 22 6.02 2.76 -6.77
CA PHE A 22 7.27 2.24 -7.32
C PHE A 22 7.56 2.92 -8.66
N GLN A 23 8.80 2.80 -9.12
CA GLN A 23 9.19 3.29 -10.44
C GLN A 23 8.84 2.27 -11.53
N GLY A 24 8.39 2.76 -12.69
CA GLY A 24 8.02 1.95 -13.85
C GLY A 24 6.72 1.17 -13.65
N SER A 25 6.52 0.12 -14.44
CA SER A 25 5.40 -0.81 -14.27
C SER A 25 5.86 -2.07 -13.56
N GLN A 26 5.03 -2.57 -12.65
CA GLN A 26 5.34 -3.79 -11.88
C GLN A 26 4.19 -4.78 -11.99
N VAL A 27 4.52 -6.07 -11.93
CA VAL A 27 3.52 -7.13 -11.97
C VAL A 27 2.87 -7.30 -10.60
N ILE A 28 1.54 -7.47 -10.58
CA ILE A 28 0.83 -7.84 -9.37
C ILE A 28 1.09 -9.31 -9.07
N THR A 29 1.51 -9.61 -7.85
CA THR A 29 1.71 -10.97 -7.37
C THR A 29 0.60 -11.46 -6.45
N GLN A 30 -0.12 -10.53 -5.80
CA GLN A 30 -1.28 -10.87 -4.97
C GLN A 30 -2.27 -9.72 -4.98
N LEU A 31 -3.52 -10.05 -5.31
CA LEU A 31 -4.61 -9.09 -5.36
C LEU A 31 -5.25 -8.89 -3.98
N PHE A 32 -5.99 -7.79 -3.84
CA PHE A 32 -6.83 -7.55 -2.67
C PHE A 32 -7.88 -8.66 -2.53
N GLY A 33 -8.03 -9.17 -1.32
CA GLY A 33 -8.99 -10.22 -0.99
C GLY A 33 -8.51 -11.65 -1.22
N GLU A 34 -7.32 -11.86 -1.80
CA GLU A 34 -6.80 -13.21 -2.02
C GLU A 34 -6.35 -13.88 -0.72
N ASN A 35 -6.28 -15.22 -0.76
CA ASN A 35 -5.76 -16.09 0.31
C ASN A 35 -6.44 -15.89 1.66
N PRO A 36 -7.78 -16.01 1.75
CA PRO A 36 -8.50 -15.78 3.00
C PRO A 36 -8.04 -16.70 4.15
N ASP A 37 -7.67 -17.93 3.85
CA ASP A 37 -7.23 -18.88 4.88
C ASP A 37 -5.91 -18.46 5.53
N PHE A 38 -5.00 -17.87 4.78
CA PHE A 38 -3.75 -17.36 5.31
C PHE A 38 -3.97 -16.10 6.16
N TYR A 39 -4.80 -15.16 5.67
CA TYR A 39 -4.95 -13.85 6.30
C TYR A 39 -5.83 -13.85 7.54
N ARG A 40 -6.62 -14.90 7.80
CA ARG A 40 -7.47 -14.98 9.00
C ARG A 40 -6.67 -14.99 10.32
N GLN A 41 -5.39 -15.28 10.30
CA GLN A 41 -4.51 -15.20 11.47
C GLN A 41 -4.25 -13.77 11.93
N PHE A 42 -4.46 -12.78 11.08
CA PHE A 42 -4.28 -11.38 11.39
C PHE A 42 -5.59 -10.77 11.85
N VAL A 43 -5.56 -10.13 13.01
CA VAL A 43 -6.77 -9.62 13.68
C VAL A 43 -6.62 -8.13 13.90
N TYR A 44 -7.64 -7.36 13.49
CA TYR A 44 -7.74 -5.94 13.71
C TYR A 44 -8.97 -5.64 14.56
N SER A 45 -8.76 -5.01 15.73
CA SER A 45 -9.85 -4.65 16.66
C SER A 45 -10.80 -5.83 16.94
N GLY A 46 -10.24 -7.03 17.11
CA GLY A 46 -10.99 -8.25 17.43
C GLY A 46 -11.60 -8.98 16.23
N VAL A 47 -11.41 -8.49 15.01
CA VAL A 47 -11.98 -9.10 13.80
C VAL A 47 -10.85 -9.58 12.88
N ALA A 48 -10.89 -10.86 12.51
CA ALA A 48 -9.92 -11.46 11.62
C ALA A 48 -10.08 -10.94 10.19
N LEU A 49 -8.95 -10.80 9.48
CA LEU A 49 -8.97 -10.44 8.06
C LEU A 49 -9.67 -11.52 7.22
N ARG A 50 -10.45 -11.07 6.25
CA ARG A 50 -11.16 -11.91 5.29
C ARG A 50 -10.31 -12.29 4.09
N GLY A 51 -9.15 -11.68 3.92
CA GLY A 51 -8.22 -11.91 2.84
C GLY A 51 -7.14 -10.86 2.84
N HIS A 52 -6.33 -10.84 1.79
CA HIS A 52 -5.26 -9.87 1.62
C HIS A 52 -5.82 -8.44 1.65
N ASN A 53 -5.27 -7.59 2.48
CA ASN A 53 -5.78 -6.23 2.72
C ASN A 53 -4.99 -5.15 1.97
N GLY A 54 -4.40 -5.50 0.86
CA GLY A 54 -3.68 -4.62 -0.03
C GLY A 54 -3.38 -5.31 -1.35
N ILE A 55 -2.43 -4.77 -2.09
CA ILE A 55 -1.93 -5.37 -3.34
C ILE A 55 -0.43 -5.58 -3.17
N ASP A 56 0.06 -6.75 -3.59
CA ASP A 56 1.47 -7.03 -3.66
C ASP A 56 1.97 -6.89 -5.09
N PHE A 57 3.10 -6.20 -5.25
CA PHE A 57 3.80 -6.04 -6.52
C PHE A 57 5.14 -6.75 -6.46
N GLY A 58 5.47 -7.51 -7.51
CA GLY A 58 6.75 -8.20 -7.63
C GLY A 58 7.85 -7.21 -7.98
N THR A 59 8.46 -6.61 -6.96
CA THR A 59 9.57 -5.66 -7.10
C THR A 59 10.88 -6.33 -6.78
N ALA A 60 11.91 -6.08 -7.59
CA ALA A 60 13.26 -6.51 -7.25
C ALA A 60 13.75 -5.81 -5.99
N THR A 61 14.56 -6.50 -5.17
CA THR A 61 15.21 -5.91 -4.00
C THR A 61 15.95 -4.64 -4.40
N GLY A 62 15.76 -3.56 -3.64
CA GLY A 62 16.38 -2.26 -3.91
C GLY A 62 15.57 -1.36 -4.85
N THR A 63 14.36 -1.74 -5.25
CA THR A 63 13.47 -0.87 -6.01
C THR A 63 13.04 0.31 -5.16
N ASN A 64 13.11 1.53 -5.71
CA ASN A 64 12.68 2.72 -5.00
C ASN A 64 11.18 2.65 -4.71
N VAL A 65 10.83 2.88 -3.46
CA VAL A 65 9.44 2.96 -2.99
C VAL A 65 9.05 4.43 -2.92
N LEU A 66 7.92 4.78 -3.53
CA LEU A 66 7.50 6.17 -3.74
C LEU A 66 6.21 6.49 -2.99
N ALA A 67 6.07 7.75 -2.59
CA ALA A 67 4.82 8.24 -2.02
C ALA A 67 3.73 8.28 -3.10
N THR A 68 2.61 7.62 -2.83
CA THR A 68 1.47 7.54 -3.77
C THR A 68 0.74 8.87 -3.92
N ASP A 69 0.87 9.75 -2.95
CA ASP A 69 0.31 11.09 -2.90
C ASP A 69 1.11 11.93 -1.91
N GLN A 70 0.92 13.24 -1.96
CA GLN A 70 1.48 14.11 -0.94
C GLN A 70 0.88 13.79 0.42
N GLY A 71 1.64 13.97 1.47
CA GLY A 71 1.18 13.68 2.81
C GLY A 71 2.25 13.87 3.87
N GLU A 72 1.98 13.30 5.03
CA GLU A 72 2.88 13.32 6.19
C GLU A 72 3.17 11.89 6.63
N VAL A 73 4.43 11.60 6.92
CA VAL A 73 4.83 10.32 7.51
C VAL A 73 4.29 10.27 8.94
N ILE A 74 3.34 9.36 9.20
CA ILE A 74 2.75 9.22 10.54
C ILE A 74 3.35 8.06 11.31
N TYR A 75 3.99 7.10 10.62
CA TYR A 75 4.63 5.97 11.28
C TYR A 75 5.70 5.35 10.39
N VAL A 76 6.82 5.00 11.00
CA VAL A 76 7.87 4.14 10.44
C VAL A 76 8.13 3.06 11.47
N GLY A 77 7.88 1.80 11.14
CA GLY A 77 7.97 0.73 12.11
C GLY A 77 8.34 -0.61 11.51
N PHE A 78 8.52 -1.59 12.40
CA PHE A 78 8.84 -2.96 12.03
C PHE A 78 7.91 -3.95 12.74
N GLU A 79 7.31 -4.84 11.94
CA GLU A 79 6.42 -5.89 12.43
C GLU A 79 6.93 -7.24 11.93
N ALA A 80 7.61 -7.99 12.78
CA ALA A 80 8.37 -9.18 12.41
C ALA A 80 7.53 -10.29 11.74
N GLY A 81 6.31 -10.51 12.18
CA GLY A 81 5.42 -11.56 11.67
C GLY A 81 4.42 -11.07 10.64
N GLY A 82 4.53 -9.82 10.18
CA GLY A 82 3.56 -9.20 9.28
C GLY A 82 4.23 -8.31 8.25
N PHE A 83 4.04 -7.01 8.37
CA PHE A 83 4.49 -6.02 7.37
C PHE A 83 6.01 -5.87 7.23
N GLY A 84 6.81 -6.38 8.18
CA GLY A 84 8.23 -6.09 8.22
C GLY A 84 8.47 -4.60 8.42
N LEU A 85 9.47 -4.05 7.75
CA LEU A 85 9.69 -2.60 7.75
C LEU A 85 8.63 -1.93 6.88
N TYR A 86 7.89 -1.00 7.45
CA TYR A 86 6.82 -0.32 6.75
C TYR A 86 6.76 1.16 7.07
N VAL A 87 6.21 1.92 6.12
CA VAL A 87 5.97 3.36 6.24
C VAL A 87 4.49 3.63 6.03
N LYS A 88 3.91 4.43 6.91
CA LYS A 88 2.51 4.85 6.81
C LYS A 88 2.47 6.36 6.60
N LEU A 89 1.71 6.78 5.58
CA LEU A 89 1.49 8.20 5.27
C LEU A 89 0.05 8.57 5.56
N GLN A 90 -0.15 9.79 6.05
CA GLN A 90 -1.48 10.40 6.14
C GLN A 90 -1.64 11.39 4.99
N HIS A 91 -2.75 11.25 4.29
CA HIS A 91 -3.17 12.12 3.20
C HIS A 91 -4.46 12.83 3.57
N ARG A 92 -4.90 13.75 2.74
CA ARG A 92 -6.20 14.42 2.94
C ARG A 92 -7.37 13.43 2.94
N TRP A 93 -7.29 12.39 2.12
CA TRP A 93 -8.37 11.43 1.92
C TRP A 93 -8.30 10.19 2.83
N GLY A 94 -7.18 9.94 3.48
CA GLY A 94 -6.98 8.75 4.30
C GLY A 94 -5.51 8.46 4.56
N GLU A 95 -5.14 7.18 4.50
CA GLU A 95 -3.78 6.71 4.76
C GLU A 95 -3.31 5.78 3.65
N SER A 96 -2.00 5.78 3.38
CA SER A 96 -1.35 4.74 2.60
C SER A 96 -0.29 4.04 3.42
N LEU A 97 -0.02 2.79 3.08
CA LEU A 97 0.98 1.95 3.74
C LEU A 97 1.77 1.21 2.68
N VAL A 98 3.10 1.26 2.80
CA VAL A 98 4.04 0.45 2.01
C VAL A 98 4.86 -0.41 2.95
N ALA A 99 5.00 -1.69 2.63
CA ALA A 99 5.56 -2.68 3.55
C ALA A 99 6.58 -3.61 2.87
N HIS A 100 7.25 -4.42 3.69
CA HIS A 100 8.32 -5.33 3.30
C HIS A 100 9.54 -4.59 2.74
N MET A 101 9.80 -3.40 3.28
CA MET A 101 10.91 -2.55 2.87
C MET A 101 12.24 -3.05 3.44
N GLY A 102 13.31 -2.75 2.74
CA GLY A 102 14.67 -3.00 3.20
C GLY A 102 15.28 -1.80 3.93
N ARG A 103 14.85 -0.59 3.60
CA ARG A 103 15.31 0.64 4.21
C ARG A 103 14.25 1.71 4.08
N ALA A 104 14.05 2.48 5.15
CA ALA A 104 13.21 3.68 5.14
C ALA A 104 14.12 4.90 5.21
N ASP A 105 13.92 5.83 4.28
CA ASP A 105 14.72 7.07 4.17
C ASP A 105 13.96 8.28 4.68
N VAL A 106 12.84 8.06 5.38
CA VAL A 106 11.98 9.11 5.95
C VAL A 106 11.74 8.83 7.43
N THR A 107 11.33 9.87 8.15
CA THR A 107 11.03 9.79 9.59
C THR A 107 9.63 10.32 9.87
N THR A 108 9.06 9.86 10.99
CA THR A 108 7.73 10.33 11.45
C THR A 108 7.71 11.85 11.59
N GLY A 109 6.66 12.47 11.06
CA GLY A 109 6.49 13.92 11.05
C GLY A 109 6.97 14.59 9.77
N GLN A 110 7.73 13.89 8.93
CA GLN A 110 8.23 14.44 7.68
C GLN A 110 7.10 14.59 6.65
N ARG A 111 7.06 15.73 5.98
CA ARG A 111 6.17 15.93 4.83
C ARG A 111 6.81 15.41 3.57
N VAL A 112 6.01 14.76 2.73
CA VAL A 112 6.45 14.18 1.47
C VAL A 112 5.57 14.66 0.32
N SER A 113 6.19 14.80 -0.84
CA SER A 113 5.48 15.09 -2.09
C SER A 113 5.07 13.78 -2.77
N ARG A 114 4.08 13.85 -3.65
CA ARG A 114 3.73 12.72 -4.54
C ARG A 114 4.97 12.30 -5.34
N GLY A 115 5.25 11.00 -5.36
CA GLY A 115 6.40 10.46 -6.08
C GLY A 115 7.74 10.58 -5.35
N GLN A 116 7.78 11.16 -4.17
CA GLN A 116 9.01 11.25 -3.37
C GLN A 116 9.45 9.86 -2.91
N ILE A 117 10.77 9.61 -2.95
CA ILE A 117 11.33 8.34 -2.50
C ILE A 117 11.19 8.22 -0.98
N LEU A 118 10.58 7.11 -0.54
CA LEU A 118 10.42 6.79 0.88
C LEU A 118 11.50 5.82 1.38
N GLY A 119 12.12 5.07 0.48
CA GLY A 119 13.12 4.07 0.77
C GLY A 119 13.21 3.04 -0.36
N ILE A 120 13.61 1.83 -0.02
CA ILE A 120 13.74 0.72 -0.98
C ILE A 120 12.93 -0.49 -0.55
N SER A 121 12.47 -1.25 -1.53
CA SER A 121 11.79 -2.53 -1.31
C SER A 121 12.78 -3.66 -1.02
N ASP A 122 12.31 -4.69 -0.34
CA ASP A 122 13.04 -5.92 -0.05
C ASP A 122 12.06 -7.04 0.25
N ASN A 123 12.38 -7.88 1.22
CA ASN A 123 11.62 -9.04 1.64
C ASN A 123 11.55 -9.13 3.16
N SER A 124 11.40 -8.00 3.85
CA SER A 124 11.35 -7.97 5.32
C SER A 124 9.99 -8.43 5.85
N GLY A 125 9.98 -8.92 7.09
CA GLY A 125 8.76 -9.34 7.77
C GLY A 125 8.30 -10.74 7.37
N GLY A 126 6.98 -10.93 7.33
CA GLY A 126 6.32 -12.20 7.00
C GLY A 126 6.22 -12.51 5.51
N SER A 127 7.21 -12.12 4.73
CA SER A 127 7.22 -12.26 3.29
C SER A 127 7.99 -13.50 2.84
N MET A 128 7.57 -14.10 1.72
CA MET A 128 8.17 -15.30 1.14
C MET A 128 8.96 -15.01 -0.15
N GLY A 129 9.25 -13.77 -0.45
CA GLY A 129 10.03 -13.36 -1.62
C GLY A 129 9.98 -11.85 -1.80
N PRO A 130 10.93 -11.26 -2.55
CA PRO A 130 10.95 -9.80 -2.75
C PRO A 130 9.66 -9.31 -3.40
N HIS A 131 8.98 -8.41 -2.70
CA HIS A 131 7.77 -7.75 -3.20
C HIS A 131 7.48 -6.50 -2.38
N LEU A 132 6.60 -5.66 -2.89
CA LEU A 132 6.09 -4.49 -2.19
C LEU A 132 4.61 -4.71 -1.88
N HIS A 133 4.25 -4.61 -0.62
CA HIS A 133 2.86 -4.55 -0.20
C HIS A 133 2.40 -3.10 -0.18
N PHE A 134 1.26 -2.82 -0.81
CA PHE A 134 0.64 -1.50 -0.86
C PHE A 134 -0.79 -1.56 -0.39
N GLY A 135 -1.11 -0.80 0.65
CA GLY A 135 -2.45 -0.71 1.21
C GLY A 135 -2.91 0.72 1.38
N ILE A 136 -4.23 0.94 1.30
CA ILE A 136 -4.83 2.25 1.57
C ILE A 136 -6.04 2.11 2.48
N ARG A 137 -6.27 3.15 3.28
CA ARG A 137 -7.49 3.39 4.05
C ARG A 137 -8.08 4.72 3.62
N ILE A 138 -9.39 4.77 3.44
CA ILE A 138 -10.11 6.00 3.06
C ILE A 138 -10.96 6.45 4.24
N PHE A 139 -10.84 7.72 4.62
CA PHE A 139 -11.62 8.27 5.73
C PHE A 139 -13.11 8.39 5.38
N PRO A 140 -14.02 8.08 6.29
CA PRO A 140 -13.81 7.37 7.56
C PRO A 140 -13.67 5.86 7.35
N TYR A 141 -12.87 5.20 8.17
CA TYR A 141 -12.72 3.74 8.10
C TYR A 141 -12.97 3.10 9.46
N ALA A 142 -13.34 1.82 9.45
CA ALA A 142 -13.52 1.01 10.65
C ALA A 142 -12.52 -0.15 10.65
N ARG A 143 -11.69 -0.26 11.68
CA ARG A 143 -10.65 -1.29 11.78
C ARG A 143 -11.23 -2.70 11.92
N ASP A 144 -12.48 -2.82 12.38
CA ASP A 144 -13.17 -4.07 12.65
C ASP A 144 -14.08 -4.53 11.49
N ASP A 145 -13.86 -4.04 10.28
CA ASP A 145 -14.68 -4.32 9.11
C ASP A 145 -14.35 -5.65 8.40
N GLY A 146 -13.37 -6.38 8.89
CA GLY A 146 -12.85 -7.60 8.27
C GLY A 146 -11.69 -7.34 7.31
N TRP A 147 -11.28 -6.09 7.14
CA TRP A 147 -10.19 -5.67 6.26
C TRP A 147 -9.19 -4.76 7.00
N GLY A 148 -9.36 -4.57 8.29
CA GLY A 148 -8.56 -3.63 9.08
C GLY A 148 -8.75 -2.18 8.64
N GLY A 149 -9.87 -1.88 7.98
CA GLY A 149 -10.17 -0.57 7.39
C GLY A 149 -9.58 -0.34 6.00
N PHE A 150 -8.81 -1.29 5.48
CA PHE A 150 -8.19 -1.19 4.16
C PHE A 150 -9.20 -1.47 3.05
N VAL A 151 -9.01 -0.84 1.90
CA VAL A 151 -9.83 -1.03 0.70
C VAL A 151 -8.92 -1.30 -0.51
N ASP A 152 -9.50 -1.84 -1.58
CA ASP A 152 -8.76 -2.15 -2.80
C ASP A 152 -8.24 -0.86 -3.45
N PRO A 153 -6.92 -0.69 -3.60
CA PRO A 153 -6.37 0.50 -4.25
C PRO A 153 -6.50 0.51 -5.78
N MET A 154 -6.76 -0.63 -6.41
CA MET A 154 -6.79 -0.78 -7.87
C MET A 154 -7.63 0.26 -8.61
N PRO A 155 -8.88 0.57 -8.18
CA PRO A 155 -9.72 1.53 -8.91
C PRO A 155 -9.13 2.94 -9.01
N PHE A 156 -8.17 3.27 -8.14
CA PHE A 156 -7.61 4.62 -8.02
C PHE A 156 -6.23 4.74 -8.67
N MET A 157 -5.70 3.67 -9.24
CA MET A 157 -4.36 3.62 -9.87
C MET A 157 -4.45 3.69 -11.39
N ASP A 158 -3.35 4.14 -12.02
CA ASP A 158 -3.23 4.11 -13.47
C ASP A 158 -2.97 2.68 -13.94
N PRO A 159 -3.84 2.09 -14.80
CA PRO A 159 -3.59 0.75 -15.34
C PRO A 159 -2.26 0.61 -16.09
N ALA A 160 -1.70 1.68 -16.61
CA ALA A 160 -0.41 1.66 -17.31
C ALA A 160 0.77 1.28 -16.38
N ASP A 161 0.63 1.50 -15.06
CA ASP A 161 1.65 1.17 -14.07
C ASP A 161 1.58 -0.28 -13.59
N ILE A 162 0.57 -1.02 -14.02
CA ILE A 162 0.22 -2.32 -13.46
C ILE A 162 0.26 -3.38 -14.54
N VAL A 163 0.99 -4.46 -14.26
CA VAL A 163 0.99 -5.66 -15.10
C VAL A 163 0.20 -6.74 -14.35
N LEU A 164 -0.92 -7.18 -14.93
CA LEU A 164 -1.71 -8.26 -14.34
C LEU A 164 -0.99 -9.59 -14.49
N PRO A 165 -1.13 -10.49 -13.51
CA PRO A 165 -0.54 -11.82 -13.61
C PRO A 165 -1.16 -12.57 -14.79
N ARG A 166 -0.31 -13.31 -15.50
CA ARG A 166 -0.78 -14.22 -16.56
C ARG A 166 -1.13 -15.54 -15.88
N TYR A 167 -2.40 -15.86 -15.87
CA TYR A 167 -2.84 -17.20 -15.51
C TYR A 167 -2.76 -18.05 -16.77
N ALA A 168 -1.88 -19.03 -16.73
CA ALA A 168 -1.77 -20.03 -17.81
C ALA A 168 -2.92 -21.03 -17.74
#